data_5daa6ff06402fc654a6ac87ec69c441a
#
_entry.id   5daa6ff06402fc654a6ac87ec69c441a
#
_cell.length_a   1.000
_cell.length_b   1.000
_cell.length_c   1.000
_cell.angle_alpha   90.00
_cell.angle_beta   90.00
_cell.angle_gamma   90.00
#
_symmetry.space_group_name_H-M   'P 1'
#
loop_
_entity.id
_entity.type
_entity.pdbx_description
1 polymer ?
#
loop_
_entity_poly.entity_id
_entity_poly.type
_entity_poly.pdbx_seq_one_letter_code
_entity_poly.pdbx_strand_id
1 'polypeptide(L)'
;MRFPNQRLAQLFDLLQNETLPQDELAQRLSVSTRTVRADITALNALLASHGAQFILSRGNGYQLKIDDATRYQSLQDSRPRALRIPRTGQERVHYLVVRFLTAAFSLKLEDLADEWFISRATLQNDMVDVREWFHRYNLTLETRPRHGMKLFGSEMSVRACLTDLLWELAQQDSLNPLVTEIALNVGVPEQLVVVLHDTLTRHHIRLTDEGELFVRLYCAVSVRRISEGYPLPEFNAEDVEENVRDAARDIASAISRLADKVLSPSEENWLCVHLVSRQIQEIAPSAINADDDEALVNYILRYINTHYNYNPVSYTHLRAHETAANL
;
A
#
# COMPACT_ATOMS: atom_id res chain seq x y z
N MET A 1 -7.31 0.84 18.37
CA MET A 1 -6.83 0.94 19.81
C MET A 1 -5.30 0.98 19.80
N ARG A 2 -4.69 1.93 20.49
CA ARG A 2 -3.22 2.02 20.60
C ARG A 2 -2.80 1.44 21.96
N PHE A 3 -2.00 0.39 21.95
CA PHE A 3 -1.47 -0.18 23.18
C PHE A 3 -0.36 0.74 23.75
N PRO A 4 -0.30 0.91 25.10
CA PRO A 4 0.71 1.75 25.75
C PRO A 4 2.15 1.27 25.54
N ASN A 5 2.34 -0.04 25.32
CA ASN A 5 3.61 -0.66 25.04
C ASN A 5 3.40 -1.93 24.21
N GLN A 6 4.48 -2.40 23.61
CA GLN A 6 4.50 -3.52 22.70
C GLN A 6 4.19 -4.86 23.36
N ARG A 7 4.63 -5.06 24.61
CA ARG A 7 4.38 -6.30 25.34
C ARG A 7 2.87 -6.52 25.53
N LEU A 8 2.11 -5.45 25.80
CA LEU A 8 0.64 -5.51 25.88
C LEU A 8 0.02 -5.88 24.52
N ALA A 9 0.56 -5.37 23.42
CA ALA A 9 0.11 -5.74 22.08
C ALA A 9 0.37 -7.23 21.80
N GLN A 10 1.56 -7.72 22.10
CA GLN A 10 1.92 -9.14 21.93
C GLN A 10 1.06 -10.07 22.82
N LEU A 11 0.87 -9.69 24.07
CA LEU A 11 0.03 -10.46 25.00
C LEU A 11 -1.42 -10.53 24.50
N PHE A 12 -1.95 -9.43 23.97
CA PHE A 12 -3.27 -9.42 23.36
C PHE A 12 -3.34 -10.33 22.13
N ASP A 13 -2.37 -10.25 21.22
CA ASP A 13 -2.35 -11.05 19.97
C ASP A 13 -2.23 -12.55 20.26
N LEU A 14 -1.46 -12.95 21.27
CA LEU A 14 -1.38 -14.33 21.72
C LEU A 14 -2.73 -14.82 22.25
N LEU A 15 -3.35 -14.07 23.14
CA LEU A 15 -4.59 -14.47 23.81
C LEU A 15 -5.87 -14.24 22.99
N GLN A 16 -5.77 -13.53 21.87
CA GLN A 16 -6.89 -13.38 20.93
C GLN A 16 -7.23 -14.70 20.22
N ASN A 17 -6.20 -15.52 19.96
CA ASN A 17 -6.31 -16.75 19.18
C ASN A 17 -6.10 -18.02 20.00
N GLU A 18 -5.50 -17.93 21.16
CA GLU A 18 -5.11 -19.09 21.98
C GLU A 18 -5.53 -18.88 23.45
N THR A 19 -5.86 -19.98 24.11
CA THR A 19 -5.99 -20.01 25.57
C THR A 19 -4.68 -20.50 26.16
N LEU A 20 -3.98 -19.67 26.94
CA LEU A 20 -2.64 -19.97 27.40
C LEU A 20 -2.51 -19.86 28.94
N PRO A 21 -1.82 -20.85 29.57
CA PRO A 21 -1.45 -20.77 30.98
C PRO A 21 -0.55 -19.59 31.27
N GLN A 22 -0.64 -19.05 32.49
CA GLN A 22 0.14 -17.90 32.91
C GLN A 22 1.66 -18.12 32.80
N ASP A 23 2.13 -19.34 33.13
CA ASP A 23 3.55 -19.68 33.08
C ASP A 23 4.08 -19.72 31.63
N GLU A 24 3.25 -20.23 30.71
CA GLU A 24 3.60 -20.25 29.28
C GLU A 24 3.64 -18.83 28.70
N LEU A 25 2.70 -17.94 29.08
CA LEU A 25 2.76 -16.53 28.71
C LEU A 25 4.01 -15.86 29.24
N ALA A 26 4.39 -16.14 30.49
CA ALA A 26 5.60 -15.60 31.09
C ALA A 26 6.86 -16.04 30.34
N GLN A 27 6.90 -17.30 29.89
CA GLN A 27 7.99 -17.85 29.09
C GLN A 27 8.06 -17.24 27.69
N ARG A 28 6.93 -17.20 26.96
CA ARG A 28 6.86 -16.63 25.59
C ARG A 28 7.21 -15.14 25.55
N LEU A 29 6.83 -14.39 26.56
CA LEU A 29 7.11 -12.96 26.67
C LEU A 29 8.41 -12.62 27.41
N SER A 30 9.15 -13.64 27.89
CA SER A 30 10.40 -13.50 28.66
C SER A 30 10.24 -12.58 29.89
N VAL A 31 9.13 -12.70 30.62
CA VAL A 31 8.81 -11.91 31.82
C VAL A 31 8.37 -12.79 32.99
N SER A 32 8.25 -12.20 34.20
CA SER A 32 7.72 -12.92 35.36
C SER A 32 6.20 -13.11 35.26
N THR A 33 5.68 -14.15 35.92
CA THR A 33 4.22 -14.38 36.04
C THR A 33 3.51 -13.20 36.74
N ARG A 34 4.21 -12.49 37.64
CA ARG A 34 3.72 -11.24 38.25
C ARG A 34 3.51 -10.16 37.17
N THR A 35 4.46 -10.02 36.26
CA THR A 35 4.37 -9.06 35.16
C THR A 35 3.20 -9.40 34.25
N VAL A 36 3.01 -10.69 33.90
CA VAL A 36 1.86 -11.14 33.10
C VAL A 36 0.53 -10.73 33.74
N ARG A 37 0.37 -10.91 35.05
CA ARG A 37 -0.87 -10.50 35.75
C ARG A 37 -1.10 -8.98 35.69
N ALA A 38 -0.06 -8.18 35.86
CA ALA A 38 -0.15 -6.74 35.74
C ALA A 38 -0.54 -6.31 34.34
N ASP A 39 0.04 -6.96 33.33
CA ASP A 39 -0.24 -6.71 31.92
C ASP A 39 -1.68 -7.12 31.53
N ILE A 40 -2.17 -8.25 32.03
CA ILE A 40 -3.59 -8.66 31.84
C ILE A 40 -4.53 -7.64 32.48
N THR A 41 -4.21 -7.15 33.67
CA THR A 41 -5.02 -6.12 34.33
C THR A 41 -5.06 -4.84 33.52
N ALA A 42 -3.92 -4.40 32.98
CA ALA A 42 -3.84 -3.23 32.11
C ALA A 42 -4.61 -3.44 30.79
N LEU A 43 -4.52 -4.63 30.18
CA LEU A 43 -5.30 -4.99 28.98
C LEU A 43 -6.80 -4.97 29.27
N ASN A 44 -7.24 -5.55 30.36
CA ASN A 44 -8.65 -5.55 30.72
C ASN A 44 -9.22 -4.15 30.94
N ALA A 45 -8.43 -3.24 31.52
CA ALA A 45 -8.82 -1.83 31.64
C ALA A 45 -9.02 -1.16 30.27
N LEU A 46 -8.18 -1.51 29.28
CA LEU A 46 -8.31 -1.01 27.90
C LEU A 46 -9.49 -1.64 27.16
N LEU A 47 -9.74 -2.94 27.36
CA LEU A 47 -10.80 -3.69 26.68
C LEU A 47 -12.20 -3.43 27.23
N ALA A 48 -12.30 -2.95 28.47
CA ALA A 48 -13.60 -2.70 29.13
C ALA A 48 -14.50 -1.76 28.31
N SER A 49 -13.93 -0.72 27.67
CA SER A 49 -14.67 0.21 26.80
C SER A 49 -15.11 -0.43 25.48
N HIS A 50 -14.52 -1.58 25.11
CA HIS A 50 -14.80 -2.32 23.89
C HIS A 50 -15.58 -3.62 24.11
N GLY A 51 -16.15 -3.82 25.31
CA GLY A 51 -17.01 -4.95 25.62
C GLY A 51 -16.31 -6.31 25.60
N ALA A 52 -15.03 -6.37 25.98
CA ALA A 52 -14.25 -7.60 26.07
C ALA A 52 -13.30 -7.59 27.28
N GLN A 53 -12.88 -8.79 27.71
CA GLN A 53 -11.92 -8.98 28.78
C GLN A 53 -11.20 -10.32 28.68
N PHE A 54 -10.02 -10.42 29.26
CA PHE A 54 -9.34 -11.69 29.49
C PHE A 54 -9.71 -12.24 30.87
N ILE A 55 -10.23 -13.46 30.89
CA ILE A 55 -10.59 -14.18 32.11
C ILE A 55 -9.68 -15.38 32.34
N LEU A 56 -9.37 -15.68 33.58
CA LEU A 56 -8.62 -16.86 33.96
C LEU A 56 -9.57 -18.06 34.10
N SER A 57 -9.46 -19.01 33.20
CA SER A 57 -10.19 -20.29 33.28
C SER A 57 -9.37 -21.30 34.08
N ARG A 58 -9.94 -21.88 35.12
CA ARG A 58 -9.26 -22.87 35.96
C ARG A 58 -8.81 -24.08 35.13
N GLY A 59 -7.50 -24.33 35.13
CA GLY A 59 -6.88 -25.45 34.41
C GLY A 59 -6.47 -25.14 32.96
N ASN A 60 -7.02 -24.12 32.30
CA ASN A 60 -6.76 -23.83 30.89
C ASN A 60 -5.93 -22.56 30.65
N GLY A 61 -5.91 -21.62 31.60
CA GLY A 61 -5.19 -20.36 31.44
C GLY A 61 -6.08 -19.17 31.12
N TYR A 62 -5.49 -18.10 30.59
CA TYR A 62 -6.21 -16.90 30.17
C TYR A 62 -6.87 -17.09 28.83
N GLN A 63 -8.13 -16.68 28.71
CA GLN A 63 -8.91 -16.69 27.47
C GLN A 63 -9.67 -15.39 27.29
N LEU A 64 -9.90 -15.01 26.03
CA LEU A 64 -10.71 -13.86 25.69
C LEU A 64 -12.21 -14.17 25.91
N LYS A 65 -12.88 -13.29 26.65
CA LYS A 65 -14.34 -13.28 26.78
C LYS A 65 -14.87 -12.01 26.15
N ILE A 66 -15.80 -12.14 25.21
CA ILE A 66 -16.46 -11.03 24.54
C ILE A 66 -17.86 -10.91 25.16
N ASP A 67 -18.10 -9.78 25.85
CA ASP A 67 -19.39 -9.48 26.47
C ASP A 67 -20.31 -8.69 25.54
N ASP A 68 -19.74 -7.90 24.59
CA ASP A 68 -20.45 -7.13 23.57
C ASP A 68 -19.74 -7.30 22.21
N ALA A 69 -20.33 -8.17 21.37
CA ALA A 69 -19.77 -8.51 20.07
C ALA A 69 -19.68 -7.30 19.12
N THR A 70 -20.65 -6.38 19.16
CA THR A 70 -20.70 -5.21 18.28
C THR A 70 -19.57 -4.23 18.60
N ARG A 71 -19.35 -3.95 19.89
CA ARG A 71 -18.25 -3.08 20.34
C ARG A 71 -16.89 -3.72 20.10
N TYR A 72 -16.80 -5.03 20.29
CA TYR A 72 -15.56 -5.76 20.03
C TYR A 72 -15.23 -5.81 18.53
N GLN A 73 -16.23 -6.00 17.67
CA GLN A 73 -16.06 -5.96 16.21
C GLN A 73 -15.57 -4.58 15.76
N SER A 74 -16.16 -3.49 16.27
CA SER A 74 -15.68 -2.14 15.96
C SER A 74 -14.25 -1.88 16.45
N LEU A 75 -13.80 -2.55 17.52
CA LEU A 75 -12.41 -2.57 17.93
C LEU A 75 -11.52 -3.29 16.90
N GLN A 76 -11.95 -4.42 16.40
CA GLN A 76 -11.21 -5.16 15.36
C GLN A 76 -11.13 -4.37 14.05
N ASP A 77 -12.22 -3.74 13.64
CA ASP A 77 -12.30 -2.92 12.41
C ASP A 77 -11.48 -1.63 12.55
N SER A 78 -11.40 -1.05 13.75
CA SER A 78 -10.59 0.14 14.04
C SER A 78 -9.11 -0.16 14.32
N ARG A 79 -8.73 -1.42 14.43
CA ARG A 79 -7.32 -1.81 14.51
C ARG A 79 -6.71 -1.62 13.13
N PRO A 80 -5.60 -0.87 12.98
CA PRO A 80 -4.70 -1.15 11.89
C PRO A 80 -4.37 -2.66 12.06
N ARG A 81 -4.74 -3.48 11.08
CA ARG A 81 -4.26 -4.87 11.03
C ARG A 81 -2.77 -4.76 11.23
N ALA A 82 -2.27 -5.26 12.38
CA ALA A 82 -0.87 -5.10 12.72
C ALA A 82 -0.07 -5.61 11.52
N LEU A 83 0.63 -4.68 10.87
CA LEU A 83 1.50 -5.03 9.75
C LEU A 83 2.31 -6.22 10.23
N ARG A 84 2.14 -7.34 9.59
CA ARG A 84 2.83 -8.58 9.95
C ARG A 84 4.31 -8.26 10.04
N ILE A 85 4.96 -8.54 11.18
CA ILE A 85 6.39 -8.29 11.32
C ILE A 85 7.10 -8.97 10.15
N PRO A 86 7.82 -8.24 9.30
CA PRO A 86 8.44 -8.80 8.12
C PRO A 86 9.53 -9.80 8.53
N ARG A 87 9.54 -10.97 7.91
CA ARG A 87 10.42 -12.08 8.29
C ARG A 87 11.71 -12.12 7.48
N THR A 88 11.63 -11.78 6.20
CA THR A 88 12.76 -11.79 5.28
C THR A 88 13.31 -10.38 5.03
N GLY A 89 14.54 -10.29 4.51
CA GLY A 89 15.12 -9.00 4.09
C GLY A 89 14.27 -8.30 3.05
N GLN A 90 13.79 -9.03 2.05
CA GLN A 90 12.94 -8.49 0.99
C GLN A 90 11.60 -7.97 1.54
N GLU A 91 10.94 -8.74 2.41
CA GLU A 91 9.73 -8.26 3.09
C GLU A 91 10.01 -6.97 3.86
N ARG A 92 11.14 -6.87 4.59
CA ARG A 92 11.51 -5.65 5.33
C ARG A 92 11.71 -4.47 4.40
N VAL A 93 12.36 -4.66 3.25
CA VAL A 93 12.53 -3.61 2.25
C VAL A 93 11.17 -3.09 1.77
N HIS A 94 10.25 -3.97 1.37
CA HIS A 94 8.90 -3.58 0.93
C HIS A 94 8.14 -2.82 2.02
N TYR A 95 8.19 -3.31 3.27
CA TYR A 95 7.57 -2.62 4.40
C TYR A 95 8.19 -1.24 4.67
N LEU A 96 9.51 -1.11 4.58
CA LEU A 96 10.20 0.18 4.73
C LEU A 96 9.78 1.15 3.62
N VAL A 97 9.74 0.70 2.37
CA VAL A 97 9.30 1.52 1.24
C VAL A 97 7.88 2.04 1.49
N VAL A 98 6.93 1.16 1.84
CA VAL A 98 5.55 1.56 2.16
C VAL A 98 5.51 2.54 3.34
N ARG A 99 6.26 2.25 4.42
CA ARG A 99 6.28 3.11 5.62
C ARG A 99 6.78 4.53 5.30
N PHE A 100 7.83 4.67 4.48
CA PHE A 100 8.32 5.99 4.07
C PHE A 100 7.36 6.70 3.11
N LEU A 101 6.73 5.99 2.17
CA LEU A 101 5.77 6.56 1.23
C LEU A 101 4.48 7.05 1.90
N THR A 102 4.10 6.42 3.01
CA THR A 102 2.85 6.73 3.73
C THR A 102 3.06 7.55 5.02
N ALA A 103 4.31 7.83 5.39
CA ALA A 103 4.60 8.57 6.60
C ALA A 103 4.39 10.07 6.43
N ALA A 104 3.55 10.67 7.28
CA ALA A 104 3.41 12.13 7.35
C ALA A 104 4.65 12.82 7.97
N PHE A 105 5.38 12.10 8.82
CA PHE A 105 6.52 12.60 9.59
C PHE A 105 7.78 11.79 9.32
N SER A 106 8.91 12.31 9.80
CA SER A 106 10.18 11.60 9.76
C SER A 106 10.14 10.30 10.57
N LEU A 107 10.76 9.24 10.05
CA LEU A 107 10.89 7.94 10.69
C LEU A 107 12.30 7.76 11.24
N LYS A 108 12.41 7.19 12.44
CA LYS A 108 13.70 6.82 13.02
C LYS A 108 13.92 5.32 12.85
N LEU A 109 15.11 4.95 12.40
CA LEU A 109 15.44 3.51 12.25
C LEU A 109 15.48 2.77 13.57
N GLU A 110 15.83 3.46 14.66
CA GLU A 110 15.79 2.91 16.00
C GLU A 110 14.38 2.45 16.37
N ASP A 111 13.39 3.30 16.14
CA ASP A 111 11.98 3.01 16.47
C ASP A 111 11.46 1.81 15.66
N LEU A 112 11.87 1.71 14.36
CA LEU A 112 11.52 0.58 13.49
C LEU A 112 12.27 -0.71 13.87
N ALA A 113 13.53 -0.60 14.30
CA ALA A 113 14.31 -1.73 14.77
C ALA A 113 13.68 -2.35 16.04
N ASP A 114 13.26 -1.48 16.95
CA ASP A 114 12.56 -1.89 18.17
C ASP A 114 11.17 -2.48 17.86
N GLU A 115 10.43 -1.89 16.91
CA GLU A 115 9.12 -2.38 16.45
C GLU A 115 9.23 -3.81 15.87
N TRP A 116 10.28 -4.10 15.13
CA TRP A 116 10.46 -5.37 14.42
C TRP A 116 11.41 -6.35 15.13
N PHE A 117 11.93 -6.01 16.31
CA PHE A 117 12.88 -6.82 17.09
C PHE A 117 14.14 -7.24 16.31
N ILE A 118 14.66 -6.35 15.51
CA ILE A 118 15.88 -6.56 14.75
C ILE A 118 16.95 -5.52 15.10
N SER A 119 18.20 -5.81 14.74
CA SER A 119 19.27 -4.87 14.98
C SER A 119 19.16 -3.64 14.06
N ARG A 120 19.58 -2.47 14.56
CA ARG A 120 19.73 -1.27 13.74
C ARG A 120 20.66 -1.51 12.54
N ALA A 121 21.70 -2.31 12.70
CA ALA A 121 22.63 -2.67 11.63
C ALA A 121 21.93 -3.43 10.50
N THR A 122 21.01 -4.33 10.84
CA THR A 122 20.17 -5.05 9.86
C THR A 122 19.35 -4.07 9.04
N LEU A 123 18.64 -3.14 9.69
CA LEU A 123 17.87 -2.11 8.97
C LEU A 123 18.75 -1.19 8.13
N GLN A 124 19.96 -0.82 8.59
CA GLN A 124 20.88 -0.01 7.80
C GLN A 124 21.30 -0.72 6.50
N ASN A 125 21.47 -2.03 6.53
CA ASN A 125 21.73 -2.82 5.33
C ASN A 125 20.49 -2.83 4.40
N ASP A 126 19.31 -3.08 4.92
CA ASP A 126 18.06 -3.06 4.15
C ASP A 126 17.80 -1.67 3.51
N MET A 127 18.27 -0.59 4.13
CA MET A 127 18.14 0.78 3.60
C MET A 127 18.93 1.03 2.31
N VAL A 128 19.85 0.18 1.93
CA VAL A 128 20.53 0.25 0.63
C VAL A 128 19.52 -0.02 -0.47
N ASP A 129 18.80 -1.12 -0.37
CA ASP A 129 17.78 -1.54 -1.34
C ASP A 129 16.59 -0.56 -1.34
N VAL A 130 16.20 -0.06 -0.17
CA VAL A 130 15.14 0.97 -0.05
C VAL A 130 15.50 2.25 -0.82
N ARG A 131 16.77 2.71 -0.72
CA ARG A 131 17.22 3.90 -1.47
C ARG A 131 17.27 3.62 -2.97
N GLU A 132 17.63 2.43 -3.38
CA GLU A 132 17.60 2.03 -4.79
C GLU A 132 16.18 2.04 -5.33
N TRP A 133 15.21 1.52 -4.58
CA TRP A 133 13.79 1.64 -4.92
C TRP A 133 13.38 3.09 -5.15
N PHE A 134 13.68 3.98 -4.21
CA PHE A 134 13.31 5.39 -4.32
C PHE A 134 14.02 6.12 -5.45
N HIS A 135 15.26 5.77 -5.71
CA HIS A 135 16.02 6.39 -6.80
C HIS A 135 15.38 6.14 -8.17
N ARG A 136 14.76 4.97 -8.39
CA ARG A 136 14.04 4.65 -9.64
C ARG A 136 12.90 5.62 -9.93
N TYR A 137 12.31 6.21 -8.89
CA TYR A 137 11.18 7.14 -8.96
C TYR A 137 11.57 8.60 -8.70
N ASN A 138 12.85 8.95 -8.74
CA ASN A 138 13.35 10.29 -8.38
C ASN A 138 12.91 10.73 -6.97
N LEU A 139 12.80 9.78 -6.05
CA LEU A 139 12.52 10.02 -4.64
C LEU A 139 13.83 9.99 -3.84
N THR A 140 13.95 10.86 -2.84
CA THR A 140 15.16 10.99 -2.02
C THR A 140 14.86 10.89 -0.55
N LEU A 141 15.66 10.13 0.20
CA LEU A 141 15.59 10.08 1.66
C LEU A 141 16.62 11.02 2.28
N GLU A 142 16.14 12.08 2.92
CA GLU A 142 16.99 12.98 3.72
C GLU A 142 17.03 12.54 5.17
N THR A 143 18.24 12.51 5.73
CA THR A 143 18.46 12.22 7.15
C THR A 143 18.72 13.52 7.89
N ARG A 144 17.95 13.77 8.95
CA ARG A 144 18.16 14.92 9.85
C ARG A 144 18.61 14.41 11.22
N PRO A 145 19.72 14.91 11.76
CA PRO A 145 20.20 14.50 13.07
C PRO A 145 19.09 14.65 14.13
N ARG A 146 18.87 13.60 14.94
CA ARG A 146 17.86 13.51 15.99
C ARG A 146 16.39 13.44 15.52
N HIS A 147 16.09 13.74 14.24
CA HIS A 147 14.73 13.77 13.71
C HIS A 147 14.38 12.54 12.88
N GLY A 148 15.38 11.74 12.47
CA GLY A 148 15.17 10.58 11.61
C GLY A 148 15.25 10.91 10.13
N MET A 149 14.64 10.09 9.30
CA MET A 149 14.64 10.19 7.84
C MET A 149 13.25 10.55 7.32
N LYS A 150 13.21 11.38 6.29
CA LYS A 150 11.99 11.77 5.59
C LYS A 150 12.18 11.63 4.09
N LEU A 151 11.13 11.17 3.41
CA LEU A 151 11.08 11.06 1.96
C LEU A 151 10.70 12.40 1.34
N PHE A 152 11.40 12.73 0.24
CA PHE A 152 11.16 13.92 -0.59
C PHE A 152 11.04 13.51 -2.05
N GLY A 153 10.17 14.19 -2.76
CA GLY A 153 9.90 14.02 -4.18
C GLY A 153 8.53 14.53 -4.56
N SER A 154 8.18 14.39 -5.84
CA SER A 154 6.86 14.80 -6.33
C SER A 154 5.78 13.81 -5.84
N GLU A 155 4.55 14.30 -5.66
CA GLU A 155 3.43 13.43 -5.33
C GLU A 155 3.17 12.38 -6.43
N MET A 156 3.40 12.73 -7.68
CA MET A 156 3.35 11.82 -8.81
C MET A 156 4.31 10.63 -8.64
N SER A 157 5.57 10.91 -8.27
CA SER A 157 6.59 9.91 -7.98
C SER A 157 6.22 9.03 -6.78
N VAL A 158 5.65 9.61 -5.74
CA VAL A 158 5.18 8.88 -4.55
C VAL A 158 4.08 7.89 -4.94
N ARG A 159 3.07 8.33 -5.70
CA ARG A 159 1.98 7.45 -6.14
C ARG A 159 2.45 6.38 -7.10
N ALA A 160 3.31 6.72 -8.06
CA ALA A 160 3.89 5.74 -8.98
C ALA A 160 4.66 4.65 -8.22
N CYS A 161 5.58 5.04 -7.34
CA CYS A 161 6.36 4.10 -6.55
C CYS A 161 5.47 3.18 -5.68
N LEU A 162 4.46 3.74 -5.03
CA LEU A 162 3.56 2.96 -4.18
C LEU A 162 2.68 2.01 -5.01
N THR A 163 2.11 2.48 -6.13
CA THR A 163 1.27 1.66 -6.99
C THR A 163 2.03 0.51 -7.62
N ASP A 164 3.24 0.77 -8.13
CA ASP A 164 4.07 -0.26 -8.75
C ASP A 164 4.49 -1.33 -7.73
N LEU A 165 4.89 -0.92 -6.52
CA LEU A 165 5.18 -1.88 -5.46
C LEU A 165 3.97 -2.75 -5.11
N LEU A 166 2.80 -2.15 -4.96
CA LEU A 166 1.58 -2.90 -4.63
C LEU A 166 1.18 -3.83 -5.77
N TRP A 167 1.35 -3.39 -7.02
CA TRP A 167 1.07 -4.19 -8.20
C TRP A 167 2.02 -5.40 -8.29
N GLU A 168 3.33 -5.20 -8.09
CA GLU A 168 4.31 -6.28 -8.07
C GLU A 168 4.00 -7.31 -6.97
N LEU A 169 3.67 -6.85 -5.77
CA LEU A 169 3.29 -7.72 -4.66
C LEU A 169 1.99 -8.48 -4.93
N ALA A 170 0.99 -7.84 -5.55
CA ALA A 170 -0.29 -8.47 -5.89
C ALA A 170 -0.14 -9.54 -6.97
N GLN A 171 0.79 -9.38 -7.91
CA GLN A 171 1.15 -10.39 -8.91
C GLN A 171 1.74 -11.66 -8.29
N GLN A 172 2.56 -11.49 -7.24
CA GLN A 172 3.18 -12.61 -6.53
C GLN A 172 2.22 -13.30 -5.56
N ASP A 173 1.43 -12.53 -4.84
CA ASP A 173 0.44 -12.98 -3.86
C ASP A 173 -0.68 -11.95 -3.74
N SER A 174 -1.86 -12.25 -4.29
CA SER A 174 -3.04 -11.38 -4.25
C SER A 174 -3.55 -11.09 -2.83
N LEU A 175 -3.17 -11.92 -1.86
CA LEU A 175 -3.49 -11.77 -0.44
C LEU A 175 -2.33 -11.16 0.36
N ASN A 176 -1.30 -10.63 -0.33
CA ASN A 176 -0.18 -10.00 0.34
C ASN A 176 -0.65 -8.96 1.36
N PRO A 177 -0.17 -9.02 2.62
CA PRO A 177 -0.65 -8.14 3.69
C PRO A 177 -0.49 -6.65 3.39
N LEU A 178 0.58 -6.24 2.68
CA LEU A 178 0.78 -4.84 2.30
C LEU A 178 -0.25 -4.39 1.26
N VAL A 179 -0.53 -5.24 0.25
CA VAL A 179 -1.57 -4.96 -0.74
C VAL A 179 -2.92 -4.83 -0.04
N THR A 180 -3.24 -5.80 0.82
CA THR A 180 -4.49 -5.80 1.58
C THR A 180 -4.62 -4.57 2.47
N GLU A 181 -3.56 -4.18 3.18
CA GLU A 181 -3.61 -3.05 4.10
C GLU A 181 -3.65 -1.70 3.39
N ILE A 182 -2.85 -1.53 2.34
CA ILE A 182 -2.76 -0.23 1.65
C ILE A 182 -3.88 -0.05 0.63
N ALA A 183 -4.20 -1.10 -0.12
CA ALA A 183 -5.19 -1.00 -1.19
C ALA A 183 -6.61 -1.37 -0.76
N LEU A 184 -6.78 -2.23 0.26
CA LEU A 184 -8.11 -2.72 0.68
C LEU A 184 -8.58 -2.09 2.01
N ASN A 185 -7.68 -1.76 2.97
CA ASN A 185 -8.08 -1.13 4.24
C ASN A 185 -8.37 0.36 4.12
N VAL A 186 -7.90 1.02 3.07
CA VAL A 186 -8.38 2.36 2.73
C VAL A 186 -9.74 2.29 2.03
N GLY A 187 -10.33 1.06 2.01
CA GLY A 187 -11.58 0.83 1.33
C GLY A 187 -11.43 1.26 -0.12
N VAL A 188 -10.71 0.44 -0.94
CA VAL A 188 -11.21 0.33 -2.32
C VAL A 188 -12.58 -0.26 -2.09
N PRO A 189 -13.63 0.56 -1.97
CA PRO A 189 -14.95 0.02 -1.73
C PRO A 189 -15.17 -0.91 -2.90
N GLU A 190 -15.84 -2.01 -2.65
CA GLU A 190 -16.42 -2.83 -3.73
C GLU A 190 -17.05 -1.94 -4.80
N GLN A 191 -17.56 -0.78 -4.38
CA GLN A 191 -18.07 0.29 -5.23
C GLN A 191 -17.04 0.81 -6.27
N LEU A 192 -15.76 0.98 -5.93
CA LEU A 192 -14.78 1.45 -6.92
C LEU A 192 -14.49 0.37 -7.98
N VAL A 193 -14.46 -0.90 -7.57
CA VAL A 193 -14.29 -2.02 -8.51
C VAL A 193 -15.44 -2.08 -9.50
N VAL A 194 -16.68 -1.96 -9.01
CA VAL A 194 -17.89 -1.94 -9.84
C VAL A 194 -17.89 -0.71 -10.77
N VAL A 195 -17.62 0.48 -10.23
CA VAL A 195 -17.57 1.72 -11.02
C VAL A 195 -16.48 1.63 -12.10
N LEU A 196 -15.31 1.11 -11.79
CA LEU A 196 -14.23 0.97 -12.77
C LEU A 196 -14.65 0.04 -13.90
N HIS A 197 -15.14 -1.15 -13.57
CA HIS A 197 -15.59 -2.13 -14.57
C HIS A 197 -16.72 -1.57 -15.45
N ASP A 198 -17.76 -0.98 -14.85
CA ASP A 198 -18.88 -0.39 -15.57
C ASP A 198 -18.46 0.79 -16.47
N THR A 199 -17.52 1.61 -16.00
CA THR A 199 -16.98 2.73 -16.76
C THR A 199 -16.15 2.27 -17.95
N LEU A 200 -15.23 1.33 -17.76
CA LEU A 200 -14.42 0.77 -18.86
C LEU A 200 -15.32 0.12 -19.92
N THR A 201 -16.33 -0.62 -19.49
CA THR A 201 -17.29 -1.26 -20.40
C THR A 201 -18.11 -0.22 -21.18
N ARG A 202 -18.63 0.82 -20.50
CA ARG A 202 -19.46 1.88 -21.11
C ARG A 202 -18.71 2.68 -22.16
N HIS A 203 -17.44 2.98 -21.89
CA HIS A 203 -16.60 3.77 -22.79
C HIS A 203 -15.79 2.92 -23.77
N HIS A 204 -16.06 1.61 -23.84
CA HIS A 204 -15.40 0.65 -24.73
C HIS A 204 -13.88 0.61 -24.60
N ILE A 205 -13.37 0.79 -23.35
CA ILE A 205 -11.95 0.70 -23.05
C ILE A 205 -11.64 -0.74 -22.64
N ARG A 206 -10.73 -1.37 -23.35
CA ARG A 206 -10.26 -2.72 -23.05
C ARG A 206 -8.88 -2.67 -22.43
N LEU A 207 -8.76 -3.22 -21.25
CA LEU A 207 -7.49 -3.41 -20.55
C LEU A 207 -7.20 -4.91 -20.44
N THR A 208 -5.94 -5.27 -20.25
CA THR A 208 -5.58 -6.60 -19.78
C THR A 208 -5.99 -6.76 -18.32
N ASP A 209 -6.10 -8.00 -17.82
CA ASP A 209 -6.38 -8.24 -16.38
C ASP A 209 -5.33 -7.56 -15.48
N GLU A 210 -4.07 -7.57 -15.90
CA GLU A 210 -2.98 -6.89 -15.21
C GLU A 210 -3.13 -5.37 -15.27
N GLY A 211 -3.54 -4.83 -16.41
CA GLY A 211 -3.80 -3.40 -16.60
C GLY A 211 -4.96 -2.91 -15.73
N GLU A 212 -6.06 -3.69 -15.66
CA GLU A 212 -7.20 -3.38 -14.81
C GLU A 212 -6.81 -3.43 -13.32
N LEU A 213 -6.05 -4.45 -12.91
CA LEU A 213 -5.51 -4.53 -11.55
C LEU A 213 -4.66 -3.30 -11.22
N PHE A 214 -3.78 -2.90 -12.13
CA PHE A 214 -2.95 -1.72 -11.92
C PHE A 214 -3.78 -0.44 -11.76
N VAL A 215 -4.72 -0.18 -12.66
CA VAL A 215 -5.59 1.01 -12.58
C VAL A 215 -6.39 1.01 -11.28
N ARG A 216 -6.88 -0.16 -10.84
CA ARG A 216 -7.58 -0.33 -9.57
C ARG A 216 -6.68 0.03 -8.38
N LEU A 217 -5.45 -0.45 -8.35
CA LEU A 217 -4.48 -0.13 -7.29
C LEU A 217 -4.12 1.36 -7.31
N TYR A 218 -3.92 1.93 -8.49
CA TYR A 218 -3.67 3.36 -8.65
C TYR A 218 -4.83 4.21 -8.09
N CYS A 219 -6.07 3.85 -8.42
CA CYS A 219 -7.25 4.55 -7.89
C CYS A 219 -7.32 4.46 -6.35
N ALA A 220 -7.00 3.31 -5.78
CA ALA A 220 -6.95 3.12 -4.33
C ALA A 220 -5.89 4.00 -3.65
N VAL A 221 -4.68 4.02 -4.22
CA VAL A 221 -3.60 4.90 -3.77
C VAL A 221 -4.02 6.37 -3.88
N SER A 222 -4.67 6.75 -4.99
CA SER A 222 -5.15 8.12 -5.21
C SER A 222 -6.18 8.54 -4.17
N VAL A 223 -7.21 7.72 -3.90
CA VAL A 223 -8.20 7.99 -2.84
C VAL A 223 -7.50 8.27 -1.51
N ARG A 224 -6.55 7.44 -1.12
CA ARG A 224 -5.79 7.59 0.12
C ARG A 224 -5.01 8.90 0.14
N ARG A 225 -4.19 9.14 -0.88
CA ARG A 225 -3.31 10.33 -0.94
C ARG A 225 -4.10 11.63 -0.96
N ILE A 226 -5.20 11.66 -1.70
CA ILE A 226 -6.11 12.81 -1.77
C ILE A 226 -6.80 13.05 -0.42
N SER A 227 -7.27 11.98 0.25
CA SER A 227 -7.87 12.07 1.60
C SER A 227 -6.86 12.61 2.63
N GLU A 228 -5.59 12.23 2.51
CA GLU A 228 -4.48 12.69 3.35
C GLU A 228 -4.03 14.14 3.00
N GLY A 229 -4.57 14.75 1.94
CA GLY A 229 -4.28 16.14 1.55
C GLY A 229 -3.08 16.30 0.62
N TYR A 230 -2.74 15.29 -0.15
CA TYR A 230 -1.65 15.28 -1.14
C TYR A 230 -2.19 15.25 -2.58
N PRO A 231 -2.63 16.40 -3.16
CA PRO A 231 -3.07 16.46 -4.55
C PRO A 231 -1.89 16.37 -5.52
N LEU A 232 -2.17 15.95 -6.75
CA LEU A 232 -1.18 16.00 -7.82
C LEU A 232 -0.83 17.45 -8.19
N PRO A 233 0.42 17.73 -8.60
CA PRO A 233 0.80 19.01 -9.19
C PRO A 233 0.06 19.25 -10.50
N GLU A 234 0.09 20.50 -10.97
CA GLU A 234 -0.55 20.85 -12.24
C GLU A 234 0.03 20.04 -13.39
N PHE A 235 -0.86 19.41 -14.15
CA PHE A 235 -0.54 18.54 -15.25
C PHE A 235 -1.68 18.49 -16.28
N ASN A 236 -1.34 18.52 -17.56
CA ASN A 236 -2.28 18.41 -18.67
C ASN A 236 -1.90 17.20 -19.55
N ALA A 237 -2.90 16.38 -19.89
CA ALA A 237 -2.76 15.33 -20.89
C ALA A 237 -3.22 15.90 -22.24
N GLU A 238 -2.34 15.86 -23.23
CA GLU A 238 -2.62 16.25 -24.61
C GLU A 238 -3.01 15.03 -25.45
N ASP A 239 -3.74 15.23 -26.54
CA ASP A 239 -4.08 14.23 -27.58
C ASP A 239 -4.72 12.93 -27.03
N VAL A 240 -5.60 13.05 -26.05
CA VAL A 240 -6.37 11.94 -25.48
C VAL A 240 -7.71 11.80 -26.19
N GLU A 241 -8.07 10.59 -26.61
CA GLU A 241 -9.38 10.27 -27.20
C GLU A 241 -10.52 10.62 -26.26
N GLU A 242 -11.66 11.06 -26.83
CA GLU A 242 -12.80 11.58 -26.06
C GLU A 242 -13.37 10.49 -25.12
N ASN A 243 -13.49 9.24 -25.58
CA ASN A 243 -13.99 8.14 -24.76
C ASN A 243 -13.08 7.85 -23.55
N VAL A 244 -11.75 7.98 -23.69
CA VAL A 244 -10.80 7.82 -22.57
C VAL A 244 -10.92 8.98 -21.59
N ARG A 245 -11.08 10.20 -22.11
CA ARG A 245 -11.27 11.39 -21.28
C ARG A 245 -12.57 11.32 -20.48
N ASP A 246 -13.65 10.86 -21.09
CA ASP A 246 -14.94 10.67 -20.42
C ASP A 246 -14.88 9.55 -19.37
N ALA A 247 -14.20 8.45 -19.66
CA ALA A 247 -13.96 7.40 -18.68
C ALA A 247 -13.12 7.89 -17.50
N ALA A 248 -12.04 8.63 -17.76
CA ALA A 248 -11.21 9.22 -16.71
C ALA A 248 -12.00 10.16 -15.82
N ARG A 249 -12.92 10.96 -16.38
CA ARG A 249 -13.83 11.87 -15.66
C ARG A 249 -14.80 11.10 -14.76
N ASP A 250 -15.38 10.00 -15.26
CA ASP A 250 -16.28 9.15 -14.46
C ASP A 250 -15.54 8.51 -13.28
N ILE A 251 -14.33 7.98 -13.52
CA ILE A 251 -13.47 7.41 -12.47
C ILE A 251 -13.05 8.49 -11.46
N ALA A 252 -12.61 9.67 -11.93
CA ALA A 252 -12.23 10.79 -11.08
C ALA A 252 -13.40 11.24 -10.18
N SER A 253 -14.63 11.26 -10.73
CA SER A 253 -15.84 11.56 -9.96
C SER A 253 -16.09 10.53 -8.85
N ALA A 254 -15.81 9.27 -9.07
CA ALA A 254 -15.89 8.23 -8.04
C ALA A 254 -14.81 8.42 -6.96
N ILE A 255 -13.56 8.69 -7.36
CA ILE A 255 -12.45 8.99 -6.45
C ILE A 255 -12.79 10.21 -5.58
N SER A 256 -13.33 11.28 -6.17
CA SER A 256 -13.77 12.51 -5.48
C SER A 256 -14.76 12.19 -4.36
N ARG A 257 -15.79 11.40 -4.67
CA ARG A 257 -16.79 10.96 -3.67
C ARG A 257 -16.17 10.14 -2.54
N LEU A 258 -15.27 9.22 -2.87
CA LEU A 258 -14.63 8.34 -1.90
C LEU A 258 -13.63 9.07 -1.01
N ALA A 259 -12.89 10.01 -1.56
CA ALA A 259 -11.93 10.83 -0.82
C ALA A 259 -12.60 11.98 -0.05
N ASP A 260 -13.88 12.25 -0.30
CA ASP A 260 -14.62 13.43 0.20
C ASP A 260 -13.85 14.74 -0.09
N LYS A 261 -13.34 14.87 -1.32
CA LYS A 261 -12.52 15.99 -1.79
C LYS A 261 -12.87 16.35 -3.23
N VAL A 262 -12.80 17.64 -3.54
CA VAL A 262 -12.83 18.11 -4.92
C VAL A 262 -11.47 17.83 -5.56
N LEU A 263 -11.47 17.16 -6.70
CA LEU A 263 -10.25 16.83 -7.43
C LEU A 263 -9.79 18.00 -8.31
N SER A 264 -8.48 18.12 -8.48
CA SER A 264 -7.89 18.98 -9.49
C SER A 264 -8.03 18.34 -10.88
N PRO A 265 -8.02 19.13 -11.97
CA PRO A 265 -7.99 18.60 -13.34
C PRO A 265 -6.81 17.66 -13.61
N SER A 266 -5.73 17.82 -12.89
CA SER A 266 -4.54 16.97 -12.99
C SER A 266 -4.81 15.51 -12.64
N GLU A 267 -5.73 15.25 -11.72
CA GLU A 267 -6.12 13.90 -11.34
C GLU A 267 -6.84 13.18 -12.49
N GLU A 268 -7.74 13.86 -13.19
CA GLU A 268 -8.40 13.33 -14.40
C GLU A 268 -7.38 13.11 -15.53
N ASN A 269 -6.52 14.08 -15.77
CA ASN A 269 -5.50 14.00 -16.81
C ASN A 269 -4.53 12.84 -16.57
N TRP A 270 -4.15 12.58 -15.32
CA TRP A 270 -3.26 11.48 -14.99
C TRP A 270 -3.94 10.11 -15.13
N LEU A 271 -5.24 10.02 -14.84
CA LEU A 271 -6.04 8.82 -15.14
C LEU A 271 -6.06 8.54 -16.64
N CYS A 272 -6.20 9.57 -17.50
CA CYS A 272 -6.10 9.40 -18.95
C CYS A 272 -4.78 8.71 -19.34
N VAL A 273 -3.65 9.16 -18.80
CA VAL A 273 -2.34 8.55 -19.08
C VAL A 273 -2.32 7.07 -18.71
N HIS A 274 -2.86 6.71 -17.54
CA HIS A 274 -2.91 5.31 -17.12
C HIS A 274 -3.84 4.46 -17.98
N LEU A 275 -4.97 4.99 -18.42
CA LEU A 275 -5.89 4.27 -19.31
C LEU A 275 -5.26 4.05 -20.68
N VAL A 276 -4.73 5.11 -21.31
CA VAL A 276 -4.08 5.03 -22.63
C VAL A 276 -2.91 4.05 -22.61
N SER A 277 -2.02 4.14 -21.59
CA SER A 277 -0.81 3.32 -21.55
C SER A 277 -1.07 1.82 -21.32
N ARG A 278 -2.30 1.43 -20.96
CA ARG A 278 -2.69 0.03 -20.67
C ARG A 278 -3.83 -0.47 -21.53
N GLN A 279 -4.34 0.36 -22.44
CA GLN A 279 -5.41 -0.02 -23.36
C GLN A 279 -4.87 -1.02 -24.38
N ILE A 280 -5.63 -2.11 -24.59
CA ILE A 280 -5.37 -3.04 -25.71
C ILE A 280 -5.80 -2.33 -26.99
N GLN A 281 -4.83 -1.97 -27.82
CA GLN A 281 -5.12 -1.51 -29.17
C GLN A 281 -5.40 -2.72 -30.06
N GLU A 282 -6.56 -2.74 -30.72
CA GLU A 282 -6.80 -3.69 -31.80
C GLU A 282 -5.97 -3.24 -33.02
N ILE A 283 -4.76 -3.77 -33.13
CA ILE A 283 -3.94 -3.55 -34.32
C ILE A 283 -4.58 -4.37 -35.43
N ALA A 284 -5.09 -3.70 -36.45
CA ALA A 284 -5.53 -4.40 -37.66
C ALA A 284 -4.35 -5.23 -38.21
N PRO A 285 -4.55 -6.51 -38.58
CA PRO A 285 -3.45 -7.40 -39.02
C PRO A 285 -2.59 -6.88 -40.18
N SER A 286 -3.03 -5.84 -40.88
CA SER A 286 -2.36 -5.20 -42.01
C SER A 286 -1.43 -4.04 -41.64
N ALA A 287 -1.33 -3.66 -40.38
CA ALA A 287 -0.59 -2.46 -39.92
C ALA A 287 0.67 -2.77 -39.06
N ILE A 288 1.08 -4.04 -38.99
CA ILE A 288 2.27 -4.41 -38.24
C ILE A 288 3.51 -4.14 -39.09
N ASN A 289 4.02 -2.90 -39.00
CA ASN A 289 5.41 -2.59 -39.34
C ASN A 289 6.17 -2.52 -38.02
N ALA A 290 7.03 -3.48 -37.74
CA ALA A 290 7.83 -3.53 -36.50
C ALA A 290 8.66 -2.26 -36.27
N ASP A 291 9.01 -1.54 -37.33
CA ASP A 291 9.74 -0.26 -37.26
C ASP A 291 8.87 0.89 -36.71
N ASP A 292 7.54 0.87 -36.94
CA ASP A 292 6.62 1.90 -36.44
C ASP A 292 6.31 1.68 -34.95
N ASP A 293 6.27 0.43 -34.48
CA ASP A 293 6.02 0.10 -33.09
C ASP A 293 7.20 0.52 -32.19
N GLU A 294 8.44 0.28 -32.66
CA GLU A 294 9.63 0.74 -31.94
C GLU A 294 9.71 2.28 -31.89
N ALA A 295 9.33 2.95 -32.96
CA ALA A 295 9.26 4.40 -33.02
C ALA A 295 8.21 4.96 -32.04
N LEU A 296 7.03 4.34 -31.95
CA LEU A 296 5.96 4.72 -31.04
C LEU A 296 6.36 4.48 -29.58
N VAL A 297 6.91 3.32 -29.26
CA VAL A 297 7.42 3.00 -27.91
C VAL A 297 8.50 4.00 -27.51
N ASN A 298 9.45 4.28 -28.39
CA ASN A 298 10.51 5.25 -28.13
C ASN A 298 9.97 6.69 -27.99
N TYR A 299 8.93 7.06 -28.74
CA TYR A 299 8.25 8.35 -28.58
C TYR A 299 7.57 8.45 -27.21
N ILE A 300 6.78 7.45 -26.82
CA ILE A 300 6.11 7.40 -25.52
C ILE A 300 7.14 7.46 -24.37
N LEU A 301 8.20 6.65 -24.46
CA LEU A 301 9.26 6.62 -23.46
C LEU A 301 9.99 7.98 -23.33
N ARG A 302 10.28 8.64 -24.47
CA ARG A 302 10.90 9.98 -24.47
C ARG A 302 9.93 11.03 -23.94
N TYR A 303 8.66 10.96 -24.32
CA TYR A 303 7.62 11.87 -23.85
C TYR A 303 7.48 11.80 -22.32
N ILE A 304 7.36 10.59 -21.78
CA ILE A 304 7.28 10.34 -20.34
C ILE A 304 8.56 10.83 -19.64
N ASN A 305 9.74 10.52 -20.16
CA ASN A 305 10.99 10.95 -19.57
C ASN A 305 11.16 12.48 -19.59
N THR A 306 10.82 13.14 -20.70
CA THR A 306 11.04 14.58 -20.88
C THR A 306 10.03 15.42 -20.09
N HIS A 307 8.75 15.00 -20.04
CA HIS A 307 7.69 15.79 -19.44
C HIS A 307 7.44 15.47 -17.97
N TYR A 308 7.81 14.25 -17.53
CA TYR A 308 7.54 13.79 -16.15
C TYR A 308 8.81 13.53 -15.34
N ASN A 309 9.98 13.71 -15.94
CA ASN A 309 11.27 13.36 -15.33
C ASN A 309 11.27 11.92 -14.78
N TYR A 310 10.57 11.03 -15.47
CA TYR A 310 10.34 9.63 -15.12
C TYR A 310 10.93 8.75 -16.21
N ASN A 311 11.88 7.87 -15.86
CA ASN A 311 12.54 7.00 -16.82
C ASN A 311 11.96 5.58 -16.78
N PRO A 312 10.97 5.26 -17.64
CA PRO A 312 10.35 3.94 -17.67
C PRO A 312 11.26 2.84 -18.20
N VAL A 313 12.39 3.18 -18.84
CA VAL A 313 13.37 2.20 -19.38
C VAL A 313 14.13 1.47 -18.27
N SER A 314 14.12 1.98 -17.04
CA SER A 314 14.66 1.26 -15.88
C SER A 314 13.80 0.07 -15.45
N TYR A 315 12.57 -0.07 -15.99
CA TYR A 315 11.68 -1.19 -15.71
C TYR A 315 12.04 -2.41 -16.56
N THR A 316 12.52 -3.44 -15.91
CA THR A 316 12.80 -4.76 -16.50
C THR A 316 11.56 -5.42 -17.14
N HIS A 317 10.36 -5.03 -16.74
CA HIS A 317 9.10 -5.55 -17.27
C HIS A 317 8.82 -5.16 -18.72
N LEU A 318 9.14 -3.94 -19.16
CA LEU A 318 8.99 -3.56 -20.56
C LEU A 318 9.95 -4.36 -21.47
N ARG A 319 11.16 -4.68 -20.99
CA ARG A 319 12.11 -5.54 -21.72
C ARG A 319 11.69 -7.01 -21.78
N ALA A 320 10.98 -7.52 -20.77
CA ALA A 320 10.54 -8.92 -20.76
C ALA A 320 9.44 -9.20 -21.81
N HIS A 321 8.58 -8.22 -22.10
CA HIS A 321 7.58 -8.35 -23.16
C HIS A 321 8.17 -8.27 -24.56
N GLU A 322 9.23 -7.47 -24.80
CA GLU A 322 9.94 -7.45 -26.07
C GLU A 322 10.62 -8.79 -26.41
N THR A 323 11.16 -9.48 -25.41
CA THR A 323 11.81 -10.79 -25.62
C THR A 323 10.83 -11.94 -25.82
N ALA A 324 9.59 -11.84 -25.30
CA ALA A 324 8.56 -12.86 -25.49
C ALA A 324 7.81 -12.72 -26.84
N ALA A 325 7.81 -11.53 -27.45
CA ALA A 325 7.20 -11.30 -28.77
C ALA A 325 8.13 -11.66 -29.92
N ASN A 326 9.44 -11.90 -29.66
CA ASN A 326 10.46 -12.26 -30.66
C ASN A 326 10.86 -13.74 -30.64
N LEU A 327 10.12 -14.61 -29.92
CA LEU A 327 10.22 -16.07 -29.97
C LEU A 327 8.91 -16.68 -30.49
#